data_783586fd9355982a2d2f01c2945d56dc
#
_entry.id   783586fd9355982a2d2f01c2945d56dc
#
_cell.length_a   1.000
_cell.length_b   1.000
_cell.length_c   1.000
_cell.angle_alpha   90.00
_cell.angle_beta   90.00
_cell.angle_gamma   90.00
#
_symmetry.space_group_name_H-M   'P 1'
#
loop_
_entity.id
_entity.type
_entity.pdbx_description
1 polymer ?
#
loop_
_entity_poly.entity_id
_entity_poly.type
_entity_poly.pdbx_seq_one_letter_code
_entity_poly.pdbx_strand_id
1 'polypeptide(L)'
;MQGKVEIAGVNTAKLKVLKNEETMALLRRTKEGDQAARQELIEGKLRLVLSVIQRFSSRGENADDLFQVGCVGLIKAIDNFDINQPVRFSTYGVPMIIGEIRRYLRDNSAIRVSRSMRDTAYRVLQVRDRYLAEHQKEPTVEQIAQELDIPREEVVFAMDAIVDPVSLYEPVYSDGGDAICVMDQVSDTRNTDEVWTDRIALKDAMSRLDERERRILSLRFYEGKTQMEVSAEVGISQAQVSRLEKGAINTIKKNI
;
A
#
# COMPACT_ATOMS: atom_id res chain seq x y z
N MET A 1 12.85 28.75 12.20
CA MET A 1 13.66 28.77 10.96
C MET A 1 12.97 27.83 9.99
N GLN A 2 12.45 28.33 8.87
CA GLN A 2 11.88 27.47 7.84
C GLN A 2 13.02 26.72 7.17
N GLY A 3 13.02 25.40 7.24
CA GLY A 3 14.04 24.54 6.66
C GLY A 3 14.18 24.79 5.15
N LYS A 4 15.41 24.96 4.70
CA LYS A 4 15.74 25.13 3.29
C LYS A 4 15.48 23.80 2.58
N VAL A 5 14.52 23.75 1.67
CA VAL A 5 14.25 22.54 0.86
C VAL A 5 15.33 22.45 -0.22
N GLU A 6 16.12 21.39 -0.18
CA GLU A 6 17.09 21.05 -1.24
C GLU A 6 16.42 20.08 -2.20
N ILE A 7 16.49 20.40 -3.50
CA ILE A 7 15.93 19.61 -4.59
C ILE A 7 17.08 19.18 -5.51
N ALA A 8 17.16 17.90 -5.82
CA ALA A 8 18.19 17.35 -6.68
C ALA A 8 18.13 18.01 -8.08
N GLY A 9 19.30 18.54 -8.53
CA GLY A 9 19.41 19.17 -9.86
C GLY A 9 18.81 20.58 -9.98
N VAL A 10 18.18 21.14 -8.94
CA VAL A 10 17.58 22.48 -8.99
C VAL A 10 18.27 23.41 -8.00
N ASN A 11 18.90 24.48 -8.50
CA ASN A 11 19.45 25.51 -7.64
C ASN A 11 18.34 26.42 -7.10
N THR A 12 17.78 26.05 -5.96
CA THR A 12 16.64 26.76 -5.33
C THR A 12 16.93 28.20 -4.96
N ALA A 13 18.22 28.58 -4.81
CA ALA A 13 18.63 29.96 -4.47
C ALA A 13 18.59 30.90 -5.68
N LYS A 14 18.74 30.37 -6.92
CA LYS A 14 18.82 31.17 -8.16
C LYS A 14 17.53 31.19 -8.96
N LEU A 15 16.42 30.65 -8.41
CA LEU A 15 15.15 30.64 -9.12
C LEU A 15 14.63 32.06 -9.40
N LYS A 16 14.31 32.30 -10.66
CA LYS A 16 13.67 33.56 -11.10
C LYS A 16 12.31 33.75 -10.41
N VAL A 17 11.95 35.00 -10.16
CA VAL A 17 10.62 35.37 -9.66
C VAL A 17 10.01 36.34 -10.67
N LEU A 18 8.94 35.89 -11.33
CA LEU A 18 8.21 36.72 -12.29
C LEU A 18 7.17 37.58 -11.56
N LYS A 19 7.14 38.87 -11.88
CA LYS A 19 6.06 39.77 -11.48
C LYS A 19 4.74 39.39 -12.15
N ASN A 20 3.63 39.93 -11.63
CA ASN A 20 2.31 39.58 -12.18
C ASN A 20 2.13 39.99 -13.65
N GLU A 21 2.64 41.17 -14.02
CA GLU A 21 2.58 41.70 -15.39
C GLU A 21 3.35 40.82 -16.38
N GLU A 22 4.58 40.42 -16.02
CA GLU A 22 5.42 39.50 -16.79
C GLU A 22 4.74 38.13 -16.95
N THR A 23 4.15 37.66 -15.85
CA THR A 23 3.38 36.39 -15.85
C THR A 23 2.22 36.43 -16.84
N MET A 24 1.46 37.52 -16.86
CA MET A 24 0.32 37.68 -17.77
C MET A 24 0.78 37.83 -19.21
N ALA A 25 1.89 38.54 -19.47
CA ALA A 25 2.47 38.65 -20.81
C ALA A 25 2.95 37.28 -21.35
N LEU A 26 3.65 36.48 -20.53
CA LEU A 26 4.09 35.15 -20.90
C LEU A 26 2.92 34.18 -21.09
N LEU A 27 1.85 34.28 -20.28
CA LEU A 27 0.64 33.48 -20.45
C LEU A 27 -0.06 33.76 -21.81
N ARG A 28 -0.12 35.01 -22.23
CA ARG A 28 -0.70 35.36 -23.55
C ARG A 28 0.10 34.73 -24.68
N ARG A 29 1.44 34.89 -24.69
CA ARG A 29 2.33 34.29 -25.68
C ARG A 29 2.25 32.75 -25.65
N THR A 30 2.14 32.14 -24.47
CA THR A 30 1.95 30.69 -24.33
C THR A 30 0.64 30.23 -25.00
N LYS A 31 -0.45 30.97 -24.86
CA LYS A 31 -1.74 30.65 -25.50
C LYS A 31 -1.70 30.83 -27.02
N GLU A 32 -0.80 31.67 -27.53
CA GLU A 32 -0.51 31.84 -28.96
C GLU A 32 0.40 30.73 -29.52
N GLY A 33 0.85 29.81 -28.67
CA GLY A 33 1.68 28.65 -29.06
C GLY A 33 3.18 28.84 -28.88
N ASP A 34 3.63 29.95 -28.26
CA ASP A 34 5.06 30.21 -28.01
C ASP A 34 5.61 29.26 -26.90
N GLN A 35 6.37 28.24 -27.34
CA GLN A 35 6.97 27.26 -26.45
C GLN A 35 8.09 27.85 -25.58
N ALA A 36 8.82 28.86 -26.09
CA ALA A 36 9.86 29.52 -25.30
C ALA A 36 9.25 30.33 -24.14
N ALA A 37 8.15 31.03 -24.40
CA ALA A 37 7.40 31.74 -23.35
C ALA A 37 6.82 30.77 -22.32
N ARG A 38 6.34 29.60 -22.76
CA ARG A 38 5.85 28.54 -21.87
C ARG A 38 6.94 28.03 -20.95
N GLN A 39 8.12 27.73 -21.49
CA GLN A 39 9.27 27.27 -20.72
C GLN A 39 9.73 28.32 -19.70
N GLU A 40 9.86 29.59 -20.13
CA GLU A 40 10.24 30.68 -19.23
C GLU A 40 9.23 30.88 -18.09
N LEU A 41 7.94 30.72 -18.37
CA LEU A 41 6.87 30.82 -17.38
C LEU A 41 6.94 29.69 -16.35
N ILE A 42 7.19 28.44 -16.80
CA ILE A 42 7.36 27.29 -15.90
C ILE A 42 8.54 27.56 -14.96
N GLU A 43 9.71 27.88 -15.50
CA GLU A 43 10.92 28.15 -14.71
C GLU A 43 10.74 29.30 -13.73
N GLY A 44 10.08 30.37 -14.16
CA GLY A 44 9.82 31.55 -13.31
C GLY A 44 8.77 31.32 -12.22
N LYS A 45 8.06 30.17 -12.24
CA LYS A 45 7.05 29.79 -11.22
C LYS A 45 7.44 28.60 -10.35
N LEU A 46 8.63 28.01 -10.54
CA LEU A 46 9.10 26.91 -9.69
C LEU A 46 9.17 27.28 -8.21
N ARG A 47 9.46 28.55 -7.89
CA ARG A 47 9.45 29.02 -6.51
C ARG A 47 8.07 28.93 -5.86
N LEU A 48 6.99 29.04 -6.65
CA LEU A 48 5.62 28.83 -6.16
C LEU A 48 5.40 27.38 -5.74
N VAL A 49 5.91 26.42 -6.54
CA VAL A 49 5.88 24.99 -6.21
C VAL A 49 6.61 24.74 -4.90
N LEU A 50 7.85 25.27 -4.73
CA LEU A 50 8.62 25.12 -3.49
C LEU A 50 7.85 25.61 -2.27
N SER A 51 7.16 26.75 -2.37
CA SER A 51 6.37 27.28 -1.26
C SER A 51 5.19 26.39 -0.88
N VAL A 52 4.65 25.65 -1.84
CA VAL A 52 3.55 24.71 -1.61
C VAL A 52 4.05 23.42 -0.97
N ILE A 53 5.15 22.83 -1.47
CA ILE A 53 5.64 21.55 -0.95
C ILE A 53 6.12 21.65 0.51
N GLN A 54 6.58 22.83 0.96
CA GLN A 54 6.93 23.05 2.38
C GLN A 54 5.79 22.70 3.34
N ARG A 55 4.52 22.82 2.91
CA ARG A 55 3.34 22.47 3.71
C ARG A 55 3.15 20.95 3.86
N PHE A 56 3.86 20.16 3.04
CA PHE A 56 3.78 18.70 3.02
C PHE A 56 5.04 18.02 3.55
N SER A 57 6.04 18.78 4.02
CA SER A 57 7.33 18.25 4.50
C SER A 57 7.21 17.31 5.69
N SER A 58 6.12 17.41 6.48
CA SER A 58 5.86 16.54 7.64
C SER A 58 5.23 15.17 7.26
N ARG A 59 5.01 14.89 5.97
CA ARG A 59 4.34 13.66 5.51
C ARG A 59 5.27 12.48 5.27
N GLY A 60 6.59 12.63 5.49
CA GLY A 60 7.58 11.56 5.30
C GLY A 60 7.95 11.26 3.85
N GLU A 61 7.34 11.95 2.90
CA GLU A 61 7.62 11.76 1.46
C GLU A 61 8.88 12.52 1.02
N ASN A 62 9.52 12.00 -0.03
CA ASN A 62 10.70 12.65 -0.61
C ASN A 62 10.32 14.02 -1.20
N ALA A 63 11.09 15.04 -0.82
CA ALA A 63 10.89 16.41 -1.30
C ALA A 63 11.03 16.53 -2.84
N ASP A 64 11.92 15.73 -3.45
CA ASP A 64 12.10 15.70 -4.90
C ASP A 64 10.85 15.18 -5.62
N ASP A 65 10.22 14.13 -5.10
CA ASP A 65 9.01 13.56 -5.68
C ASP A 65 7.83 14.55 -5.55
N LEU A 66 7.68 15.17 -4.38
CA LEU A 66 6.67 16.20 -4.17
C LEU A 66 6.89 17.40 -5.09
N PHE A 67 8.15 17.77 -5.34
CA PHE A 67 8.47 18.86 -6.26
C PHE A 67 8.11 18.51 -7.70
N GLN A 68 8.47 17.32 -8.18
CA GLN A 68 8.15 16.87 -9.53
C GLN A 68 6.63 16.83 -9.76
N VAL A 69 5.89 16.26 -8.81
CA VAL A 69 4.42 16.22 -8.86
C VAL A 69 3.82 17.63 -8.79
N GLY A 70 4.40 18.49 -7.96
CA GLY A 70 4.01 19.90 -7.90
C GLY A 70 4.25 20.63 -9.23
N CYS A 71 5.35 20.33 -9.93
CA CYS A 71 5.62 20.86 -11.27
C CYS A 71 4.60 20.37 -12.29
N VAL A 72 4.15 19.12 -12.24
CA VAL A 72 3.03 18.63 -13.08
C VAL A 72 1.76 19.45 -12.81
N GLY A 73 1.45 19.73 -11.55
CA GLY A 73 0.34 20.60 -11.17
C GLY A 73 0.47 22.02 -11.69
N LEU A 74 1.68 22.59 -11.65
CA LEU A 74 1.99 23.89 -12.21
C LEU A 74 1.78 23.94 -13.74
N ILE A 75 2.27 22.92 -14.47
CA ILE A 75 2.12 22.80 -15.92
C ILE A 75 0.63 22.74 -16.28
N LYS A 76 -0.14 21.89 -15.62
CA LYS A 76 -1.60 21.83 -15.81
C LYS A 76 -2.29 23.17 -15.52
N ALA A 77 -1.82 23.90 -14.51
CA ALA A 77 -2.36 25.21 -14.20
C ALA A 77 -2.04 26.23 -15.31
N ILE A 78 -0.85 26.22 -15.88
CA ILE A 78 -0.46 27.09 -17.01
C ILE A 78 -1.32 26.79 -18.24
N ASP A 79 -1.45 25.52 -18.57
CA ASP A 79 -2.18 25.09 -19.78
C ASP A 79 -3.69 25.37 -19.69
N ASN A 80 -4.29 25.31 -18.49
CA ASN A 80 -5.74 25.49 -18.30
C ASN A 80 -6.14 26.87 -17.78
N PHE A 81 -5.20 27.78 -17.50
CA PHE A 81 -5.54 29.10 -16.98
C PHE A 81 -6.27 29.95 -18.02
N ASP A 82 -7.40 30.53 -17.61
CA ASP A 82 -8.14 31.49 -18.42
C ASP A 82 -7.66 32.91 -18.11
N ILE A 83 -7.05 33.55 -19.13
CA ILE A 83 -6.46 34.89 -19.03
C ILE A 83 -7.52 35.97 -18.82
N ASN A 84 -8.77 35.73 -19.22
CA ASN A 84 -9.86 36.69 -19.16
C ASN A 84 -10.45 36.84 -17.76
N GLN A 85 -10.12 35.92 -16.84
CA GLN A 85 -10.61 35.99 -15.47
C GLN A 85 -9.83 37.06 -14.66
N PRO A 86 -10.51 37.87 -13.83
CA PRO A 86 -9.88 38.91 -13.03
C PRO A 86 -9.20 38.35 -11.77
N VAL A 87 -8.45 37.27 -11.90
CA VAL A 87 -7.73 36.60 -10.80
C VAL A 87 -6.25 36.49 -11.09
N ARG A 88 -5.41 36.51 -10.06
CA ARG A 88 -3.98 36.28 -10.23
C ARG A 88 -3.72 34.80 -10.53
N PHE A 89 -2.72 34.54 -11.38
CA PHE A 89 -2.32 33.16 -11.71
C PHE A 89 -2.05 32.32 -10.44
N SER A 90 -1.39 32.88 -9.41
CA SER A 90 -1.11 32.16 -8.16
C SER A 90 -2.38 31.69 -7.44
N THR A 91 -3.47 32.45 -7.51
CA THR A 91 -4.75 32.07 -6.90
C THR A 91 -5.34 30.82 -7.55
N TYR A 92 -5.14 30.63 -8.84
CA TYR A 92 -5.53 29.44 -9.58
C TYR A 92 -4.48 28.31 -9.48
N GLY A 93 -3.19 28.64 -9.61
CA GLY A 93 -2.10 27.68 -9.66
C GLY A 93 -1.88 26.94 -8.34
N VAL A 94 -1.95 27.60 -7.19
CA VAL A 94 -1.73 26.97 -5.89
C VAL A 94 -2.72 25.83 -5.61
N PRO A 95 -4.05 25.98 -5.75
CA PRO A 95 -4.99 24.88 -5.63
C PRO A 95 -4.71 23.70 -6.58
N MET A 96 -4.30 23.98 -7.82
CA MET A 96 -3.96 22.94 -8.80
C MET A 96 -2.73 22.15 -8.38
N ILE A 97 -1.67 22.82 -7.92
CA ILE A 97 -0.46 22.18 -7.39
C ILE A 97 -0.80 21.32 -6.16
N ILE A 98 -1.56 21.88 -5.20
CA ILE A 98 -2.01 21.16 -4.01
C ILE A 98 -2.86 19.94 -4.39
N GLY A 99 -3.72 20.08 -5.38
CA GLY A 99 -4.58 19.00 -5.87
C GLY A 99 -3.78 17.81 -6.42
N GLU A 100 -2.75 18.07 -7.22
CA GLU A 100 -1.87 17.02 -7.75
C GLU A 100 -1.04 16.36 -6.65
N ILE A 101 -0.48 17.14 -5.71
CA ILE A 101 0.27 16.60 -4.57
C ILE A 101 -0.64 15.72 -3.70
N ARG A 102 -1.85 16.17 -3.36
CA ARG A 102 -2.80 15.36 -2.59
C ARG A 102 -3.22 14.09 -3.32
N ARG A 103 -3.36 14.16 -4.64
CA ARG A 103 -3.64 12.98 -5.46
C ARG A 103 -2.49 11.99 -5.40
N TYR A 104 -1.24 12.45 -5.59
CA TYR A 104 -0.05 11.64 -5.49
C TYR A 104 0.04 10.95 -4.12
N LEU A 105 -0.04 11.71 -3.02
CA LEU A 105 0.01 11.17 -1.65
C LEU A 105 -1.05 10.10 -1.38
N ARG A 106 -2.23 10.24 -1.99
CA ARG A 106 -3.28 9.25 -1.87
C ARG A 106 -2.99 7.98 -2.68
N ASP A 107 -2.48 8.16 -3.89
CA ASP A 107 -2.30 7.06 -4.85
C ASP A 107 -0.97 6.32 -4.61
N ASN A 108 0.00 6.95 -3.93
CA ASN A 108 1.33 6.40 -3.58
C ASN A 108 1.36 5.70 -2.21
N SER A 109 0.24 5.56 -1.51
CA SER A 109 0.19 4.81 -0.24
C SER A 109 0.53 3.34 -0.50
N ALA A 110 1.32 2.71 0.39
CA ALA A 110 1.71 1.30 0.32
C ALA A 110 0.49 0.36 0.25
N ILE A 111 -0.61 0.74 0.93
CA ILE A 111 -1.90 0.04 0.88
C ILE A 111 -2.94 0.98 0.26
N ARG A 112 -3.64 0.47 -0.77
CA ARG A 112 -4.71 1.23 -1.42
C ARG A 112 -5.98 1.22 -0.57
N VAL A 113 -6.32 2.37 0.00
CA VAL A 113 -7.55 2.59 0.78
C VAL A 113 -8.57 3.35 -0.08
N SER A 114 -9.85 2.96 -0.02
CA SER A 114 -10.94 3.66 -0.73
C SER A 114 -11.09 5.11 -0.23
N ARG A 115 -11.63 5.99 -1.07
CA ARG A 115 -11.83 7.40 -0.69
C ARG A 115 -12.79 7.53 0.49
N SER A 116 -13.92 6.82 0.44
CA SER A 116 -14.92 6.84 1.52
C SER A 116 -14.31 6.43 2.86
N MET A 117 -13.55 5.33 2.87
CA MET A 117 -12.90 4.84 4.09
C MET A 117 -11.90 5.87 4.65
N ARG A 118 -11.10 6.51 3.78
CA ARG A 118 -10.16 7.55 4.19
C ARG A 118 -10.86 8.81 4.71
N ASP A 119 -11.97 9.19 4.09
CA ASP A 119 -12.78 10.33 4.55
C ASP A 119 -13.43 10.03 5.91
N THR A 120 -13.93 8.81 6.11
CA THR A 120 -14.43 8.34 7.41
C THR A 120 -13.30 8.37 8.45
N ALA A 121 -12.13 7.81 8.15
CA ALA A 121 -10.96 7.82 9.03
C ALA A 121 -10.55 9.25 9.43
N TYR A 122 -10.55 10.18 8.48
CA TYR A 122 -10.23 11.59 8.76
C TYR A 122 -11.24 12.22 9.73
N ARG A 123 -12.55 11.96 9.56
CA ARG A 123 -13.58 12.45 10.50
C ARG A 123 -13.42 11.82 11.88
N VAL A 124 -13.10 10.53 11.95
CA VAL A 124 -12.80 9.82 13.21
C VAL A 124 -11.63 10.47 13.94
N LEU A 125 -10.52 10.74 13.24
CA LEU A 125 -9.36 11.43 13.83
C LEU A 125 -9.70 12.83 14.32
N GLN A 126 -10.49 13.60 13.58
CA GLN A 126 -10.93 14.94 14.02
C GLN A 126 -11.75 14.90 15.30
N VAL A 127 -12.68 13.95 15.42
CA VAL A 127 -13.47 13.76 16.65
C VAL A 127 -12.56 13.37 17.81
N ARG A 128 -11.64 12.41 17.59
CA ARG A 128 -10.68 11.99 18.61
C ARG A 128 -9.84 13.16 19.11
N ASP A 129 -9.24 13.91 18.20
CA ASP A 129 -8.34 15.02 18.54
C ASP A 129 -9.10 16.15 19.27
N ARG A 130 -10.35 16.44 18.87
CA ARG A 130 -11.20 17.41 19.56
C ARG A 130 -11.57 16.93 20.96
N TYR A 131 -12.01 15.69 21.10
CA TYR A 131 -12.37 15.11 22.39
C TYR A 131 -11.17 15.07 23.36
N LEU A 132 -9.99 14.72 22.85
CA LEU A 132 -8.75 14.73 23.61
C LEU A 132 -8.40 16.14 24.10
N ALA A 133 -8.57 17.17 23.25
CA ALA A 133 -8.32 18.57 23.62
C ALA A 133 -9.29 19.08 24.70
N GLU A 134 -10.56 18.66 24.66
CA GLU A 134 -11.60 19.10 25.59
C GLU A 134 -11.55 18.36 26.94
N HIS A 135 -11.30 17.03 26.90
CA HIS A 135 -11.43 16.16 28.07
C HIS A 135 -10.10 15.62 28.59
N GLN A 136 -8.98 15.86 27.89
CA GLN A 136 -7.64 15.32 28.21
C GLN A 136 -7.63 13.78 28.36
N LYS A 137 -8.57 13.10 27.72
CA LYS A 137 -8.75 11.66 27.72
C LYS A 137 -9.16 11.19 26.32
N GLU A 138 -8.67 10.04 25.90
CA GLU A 138 -9.08 9.46 24.62
C GLU A 138 -10.55 9.01 24.66
N PRO A 139 -11.34 9.31 23.59
CA PRO A 139 -12.70 8.82 23.45
C PRO A 139 -12.73 7.32 23.20
N THR A 140 -13.79 6.66 23.64
CA THR A 140 -14.04 5.25 23.25
C THR A 140 -14.56 5.16 21.82
N VAL A 141 -14.45 3.98 21.21
CA VAL A 141 -14.96 3.73 19.84
C VAL A 141 -16.46 4.01 19.77
N GLU A 142 -17.21 3.68 20.83
CA GLU A 142 -18.64 3.93 20.95
C GLU A 142 -18.97 5.43 20.96
N GLN A 143 -18.20 6.24 21.65
CA GLN A 143 -18.39 7.70 21.69
C GLN A 143 -18.14 8.34 20.33
N ILE A 144 -17.10 7.89 19.61
CA ILE A 144 -16.83 8.35 18.25
C ILE A 144 -17.94 7.93 17.29
N ALA A 145 -18.40 6.67 17.38
CA ALA A 145 -19.48 6.14 16.56
C ALA A 145 -20.78 6.92 16.74
N GLN A 146 -21.14 7.25 17.98
CA GLN A 146 -22.32 8.07 18.32
C GLN A 146 -22.20 9.50 17.78
N GLU A 147 -21.04 10.12 17.90
CA GLU A 147 -20.83 11.48 17.44
C GLU A 147 -20.86 11.62 15.92
N LEU A 148 -20.37 10.61 15.19
CA LEU A 148 -20.35 10.58 13.73
C LEU A 148 -21.60 9.98 13.10
N ASP A 149 -22.49 9.39 13.91
CA ASP A 149 -23.69 8.64 13.48
C ASP A 149 -23.35 7.54 12.47
N ILE A 150 -22.33 6.72 12.82
CA ILE A 150 -21.88 5.57 12.01
C ILE A 150 -21.76 4.32 12.89
N PRO A 151 -21.83 3.11 12.32
CA PRO A 151 -21.63 1.87 13.03
C PRO A 151 -20.23 1.80 13.67
N ARG A 152 -20.15 1.17 14.85
CA ARG A 152 -18.88 0.94 15.56
C ARG A 152 -17.85 0.22 14.69
N GLU A 153 -18.30 -0.79 13.94
CA GLU A 153 -17.45 -1.57 13.04
C GLU A 153 -16.80 -0.69 11.97
N GLU A 154 -17.54 0.31 11.45
CA GLU A 154 -17.01 1.24 10.46
C GLU A 154 -15.93 2.14 11.04
N VAL A 155 -16.05 2.57 12.30
CA VAL A 155 -14.98 3.32 13.00
C VAL A 155 -13.72 2.47 13.11
N VAL A 156 -13.83 1.20 13.53
CA VAL A 156 -12.68 0.29 13.66
C VAL A 156 -12.03 0.05 12.31
N PHE A 157 -12.80 -0.31 11.28
CA PHE A 157 -12.28 -0.53 9.93
C PHE A 157 -11.60 0.73 9.35
N ALA A 158 -12.16 1.90 9.61
CA ALA A 158 -11.56 3.16 9.15
C ALA A 158 -10.23 3.44 9.84
N MET A 159 -10.13 3.19 11.14
CA MET A 159 -8.89 3.36 11.90
C MET A 159 -7.81 2.36 11.44
N ASP A 160 -8.15 1.10 11.27
CA ASP A 160 -7.22 0.06 10.80
C ASP A 160 -6.72 0.33 9.37
N ALA A 161 -7.58 0.89 8.51
CA ALA A 161 -7.24 1.16 7.12
C ALA A 161 -6.18 2.26 6.93
N ILE A 162 -5.98 3.14 7.90
CA ILE A 162 -5.00 4.25 7.83
C ILE A 162 -3.70 3.95 8.57
N VAL A 163 -3.56 2.76 9.17
CA VAL A 163 -2.31 2.34 9.82
C VAL A 163 -1.26 2.11 8.75
N ASP A 164 -0.12 2.77 8.88
CA ASP A 164 1.00 2.56 7.97
C ASP A 164 1.64 1.18 8.23
N PRO A 165 1.98 0.43 7.18
CA PRO A 165 2.65 -0.85 7.33
C PRO A 165 4.05 -0.67 7.92
N VAL A 166 4.37 -1.52 8.87
CA VAL A 166 5.70 -1.58 9.50
C VAL A 166 6.63 -2.46 8.67
N SER A 167 7.89 -2.06 8.52
CA SER A 167 8.88 -2.89 7.81
C SER A 167 9.16 -4.17 8.59
N LEU A 168 9.18 -5.31 7.90
CA LEU A 168 9.62 -6.58 8.51
C LEU A 168 11.08 -6.54 8.97
N TYR A 169 11.89 -5.68 8.36
CA TYR A 169 13.30 -5.48 8.71
C TYR A 169 13.51 -4.35 9.73
N GLU A 170 12.43 -3.78 10.26
CA GLU A 170 12.54 -2.78 11.32
C GLU A 170 13.09 -3.44 12.58
N PRO A 171 14.19 -2.92 13.17
CA PRO A 171 14.77 -3.47 14.38
C PRO A 171 13.87 -3.20 15.57
N VAL A 172 13.40 -4.26 16.23
CA VAL A 172 12.65 -4.18 17.49
C VAL A 172 13.58 -3.99 18.67
N TYR A 173 14.76 -4.62 18.60
CA TYR A 173 15.78 -4.55 19.63
C TYR A 173 17.18 -4.57 19.00
N SER A 174 18.05 -3.68 19.46
CA SER A 174 19.45 -3.59 19.05
C SER A 174 20.32 -3.29 20.28
N ASP A 175 21.14 -4.24 20.70
CA ASP A 175 22.04 -4.12 21.87
C ASP A 175 23.51 -4.34 21.43
N GLY A 176 23.91 -3.68 20.33
CA GLY A 176 25.30 -3.74 19.83
C GLY A 176 25.71 -5.05 19.15
N GLY A 177 24.79 -6.02 19.01
CA GLY A 177 24.93 -7.24 18.23
C GLY A 177 24.03 -7.23 16.99
N ASP A 178 23.69 -8.41 16.47
CA ASP A 178 22.72 -8.55 15.39
C ASP A 178 21.34 -8.06 15.86
N ALA A 179 20.76 -7.12 15.11
CA ALA A 179 19.46 -6.55 15.45
C ALA A 179 18.36 -7.59 15.28
N ILE A 180 17.50 -7.75 16.29
CA ILE A 180 16.28 -8.56 16.18
C ILE A 180 15.23 -7.72 15.44
N CYS A 181 14.82 -8.20 14.26
CA CYS A 181 13.82 -7.54 13.42
C CYS A 181 12.40 -8.04 13.73
N VAL A 182 11.39 -7.27 13.27
CA VAL A 182 9.97 -7.68 13.34
C VAL A 182 9.76 -9.06 12.71
N MET A 183 10.46 -9.36 11.62
CA MET A 183 10.40 -10.65 10.92
C MET A 183 10.76 -11.82 11.83
N ASP A 184 11.72 -11.66 12.75
CA ASP A 184 12.18 -12.72 13.65
C ASP A 184 11.14 -13.06 14.72
N GLN A 185 10.15 -12.19 14.94
CA GLN A 185 9.04 -12.40 15.87
C GLN A 185 7.80 -13.01 15.22
N VAL A 186 7.75 -13.08 13.88
CA VAL A 186 6.61 -13.64 13.14
C VAL A 186 6.78 -15.14 13.00
N SER A 187 5.97 -15.92 13.73
CA SER A 187 5.97 -17.38 13.63
C SER A 187 5.28 -17.87 12.35
N ASP A 188 5.85 -18.90 11.71
CA ASP A 188 5.19 -19.60 10.61
C ASP A 188 4.17 -20.62 11.17
N THR A 189 2.90 -20.23 11.18
CA THR A 189 1.81 -21.08 11.66
C THR A 189 1.43 -22.22 10.70
N ARG A 190 1.93 -22.21 9.45
CA ARG A 190 1.61 -23.22 8.44
C ARG A 190 2.62 -24.36 8.40
N ASN A 191 3.88 -24.10 8.77
CA ASN A 191 4.96 -25.06 8.80
C ASN A 191 5.44 -25.29 10.24
N THR A 192 4.53 -25.69 11.12
CA THR A 192 4.86 -26.04 12.50
C THR A 192 5.67 -27.35 12.55
N ASP A 193 6.42 -27.55 13.63
CA ASP A 193 7.18 -28.78 13.85
C ASP A 193 6.28 -30.02 13.79
N GLU A 194 5.02 -29.91 14.23
CA GLU A 194 4.01 -30.98 14.14
C GLU A 194 3.73 -31.35 12.68
N VAL A 195 3.45 -30.37 11.81
CA VAL A 195 3.19 -30.63 10.37
C VAL A 195 4.41 -31.22 9.70
N TRP A 196 5.60 -30.82 10.09
CA TRP A 196 6.85 -31.35 9.55
C TRP A 196 7.10 -32.79 10.00
N THR A 197 6.87 -33.08 11.29
CA THR A 197 6.95 -34.40 11.88
C THR A 197 5.95 -35.36 11.22
N ASP A 198 4.69 -34.92 11.06
CA ASP A 198 3.66 -35.69 10.40
C ASP A 198 4.02 -36.03 8.94
N ARG A 199 4.63 -35.09 8.20
CA ARG A 199 5.11 -35.34 6.82
C ARG A 199 6.21 -36.39 6.78
N ILE A 200 7.16 -36.38 7.74
CA ILE A 200 8.22 -37.37 7.81
C ILE A 200 7.62 -38.74 8.16
N ALA A 201 6.74 -38.81 9.18
CA ALA A 201 6.06 -40.02 9.58
C ALA A 201 5.24 -40.63 8.45
N LEU A 202 4.48 -39.80 7.72
CA LEU A 202 3.72 -40.22 6.54
C LEU A 202 4.64 -40.77 5.45
N LYS A 203 5.76 -40.08 5.16
CA LYS A 203 6.72 -40.53 4.14
C LYS A 203 7.35 -41.86 4.52
N ASP A 204 7.68 -42.07 5.78
CA ASP A 204 8.22 -43.33 6.29
C ASP A 204 7.18 -44.46 6.22
N ALA A 205 5.93 -44.19 6.66
CA ALA A 205 4.82 -45.15 6.54
C ALA A 205 4.51 -45.52 5.07
N MET A 206 4.55 -44.56 4.17
CA MET A 206 4.40 -44.80 2.72
C MET A 206 5.53 -45.65 2.12
N SER A 207 6.75 -45.51 2.64
CA SER A 207 7.91 -46.30 2.17
C SER A 207 7.80 -47.80 2.53
N ARG A 208 7.06 -48.12 3.59
CA ARG A 208 6.82 -49.51 4.06
C ARG A 208 5.68 -50.22 3.34
N LEU A 209 4.89 -49.50 2.55
CA LEU A 209 3.83 -50.11 1.72
C LEU A 209 4.41 -50.89 0.55
N ASP A 210 3.67 -51.93 0.12
CA ASP A 210 3.96 -52.62 -1.14
C ASP A 210 3.88 -51.66 -2.33
N GLU A 211 4.66 -51.93 -3.37
CA GLU A 211 4.74 -51.07 -4.57
C GLU A 211 3.37 -50.87 -5.23
N ARG A 212 2.54 -51.92 -5.20
CA ARG A 212 1.17 -51.88 -5.72
C ARG A 212 0.26 -50.97 -4.90
N GLU A 213 0.32 -51.07 -3.59
CA GLU A 213 -0.44 -50.24 -2.66
C GLU A 213 -0.03 -48.77 -2.78
N ARG A 214 1.27 -48.52 -2.85
CA ARG A 214 1.82 -47.17 -3.04
C ARG A 214 1.37 -46.53 -4.34
N ARG A 215 1.37 -47.29 -5.44
CA ARG A 215 0.90 -46.83 -6.75
C ARG A 215 -0.59 -46.50 -6.73
N ILE A 216 -1.42 -47.35 -6.10
CA ILE A 216 -2.86 -47.11 -5.97
C ILE A 216 -3.12 -45.84 -5.19
N LEU A 217 -2.43 -45.62 -4.03
CA LEU A 217 -2.58 -44.40 -3.26
C LEU A 217 -2.10 -43.17 -4.04
N SER A 218 -1.00 -43.28 -4.78
CA SER A 218 -0.52 -42.20 -5.64
C SER A 218 -1.56 -41.77 -6.67
N LEU A 219 -2.10 -42.72 -7.42
CA LEU A 219 -3.12 -42.47 -8.44
C LEU A 219 -4.40 -41.86 -7.84
N ARG A 220 -4.80 -42.33 -6.67
CA ARG A 220 -6.01 -41.87 -5.98
C ARG A 220 -5.88 -40.47 -5.38
N PHE A 221 -4.80 -40.20 -4.64
CA PHE A 221 -4.68 -39.00 -3.79
C PHE A 221 -3.80 -37.91 -4.38
N TYR A 222 -2.82 -38.23 -5.22
CA TYR A 222 -2.00 -37.20 -5.89
C TYR A 222 -2.50 -36.86 -7.28
N GLU A 223 -3.01 -37.88 -8.05
CA GLU A 223 -3.54 -37.67 -9.40
C GLU A 223 -5.07 -37.48 -9.43
N GLY A 224 -5.77 -37.70 -8.32
CA GLY A 224 -7.21 -37.48 -8.20
C GLY A 224 -8.09 -38.46 -8.95
N LYS A 225 -7.55 -39.62 -9.40
CA LYS A 225 -8.29 -40.62 -10.19
C LYS A 225 -9.34 -41.33 -9.35
N THR A 226 -10.45 -41.71 -9.99
CA THR A 226 -11.49 -42.56 -9.40
C THR A 226 -11.02 -44.00 -9.26
N GLN A 227 -11.64 -44.80 -8.37
CA GLN A 227 -11.31 -46.22 -8.24
C GLN A 227 -11.50 -47.03 -9.55
N MET A 228 -12.44 -46.60 -10.40
CA MET A 228 -12.65 -47.21 -11.70
C MET A 228 -11.51 -46.94 -12.68
N GLU A 229 -11.04 -45.71 -12.75
CA GLU A 229 -9.88 -45.32 -13.56
C GLU A 229 -8.60 -46.02 -13.12
N VAL A 230 -8.36 -46.06 -11.77
CA VAL A 230 -7.23 -46.80 -11.21
C VAL A 230 -7.33 -48.31 -11.53
N SER A 231 -8.54 -48.89 -11.47
CA SER A 231 -8.81 -50.27 -11.83
C SER A 231 -8.40 -50.58 -13.29
N ALA A 232 -8.76 -49.70 -14.21
CA ALA A 232 -8.40 -49.81 -15.62
C ALA A 232 -6.89 -49.68 -15.87
N GLU A 233 -6.21 -48.78 -15.14
CA GLU A 233 -4.78 -48.50 -15.31
C GLU A 233 -3.88 -49.59 -14.69
N VAL A 234 -4.26 -50.07 -13.49
CA VAL A 234 -3.48 -51.10 -12.76
C VAL A 234 -3.83 -52.53 -13.20
N GLY A 235 -4.92 -52.68 -13.98
CA GLY A 235 -5.36 -54.00 -14.54
C GLY A 235 -5.95 -54.95 -13.49
N ILE A 236 -6.65 -54.40 -12.45
CA ILE A 236 -7.31 -55.18 -11.40
C ILE A 236 -8.76 -54.75 -11.25
N SER A 237 -9.61 -55.55 -10.59
CA SER A 237 -11.01 -55.17 -10.38
C SER A 237 -11.14 -53.95 -9.41
N GLN A 238 -12.18 -53.15 -9.62
CA GLN A 238 -12.49 -52.01 -8.73
C GLN A 238 -12.62 -52.45 -7.24
N ALA A 239 -13.20 -53.63 -6.99
CA ALA A 239 -13.32 -54.19 -5.65
C ALA A 239 -11.95 -54.50 -5.02
N GLN A 240 -10.98 -54.94 -5.82
CA GLN A 240 -9.59 -55.14 -5.36
C GLN A 240 -8.89 -53.81 -5.10
N VAL A 241 -9.08 -52.77 -5.95
CA VAL A 241 -8.57 -51.41 -5.69
C VAL A 241 -9.09 -50.91 -4.35
N SER A 242 -10.39 -51.00 -4.07
CA SER A 242 -11.00 -50.56 -2.83
C SER A 242 -10.44 -51.28 -1.59
N ARG A 243 -10.19 -52.62 -1.70
CA ARG A 243 -9.60 -53.40 -0.60
C ARG A 243 -8.15 -53.00 -0.34
N LEU A 244 -7.33 -52.86 -1.38
CA LEU A 244 -5.93 -52.45 -1.26
C LEU A 244 -5.80 -51.02 -0.75
N GLU A 245 -6.62 -50.10 -1.23
CA GLU A 245 -6.68 -48.71 -0.73
C GLU A 245 -6.97 -48.69 0.77
N LYS A 246 -8.02 -49.39 1.25
CA LYS A 246 -8.36 -49.48 2.65
C LYS A 246 -7.26 -50.17 3.49
N GLY A 247 -6.66 -51.23 2.96
CA GLY A 247 -5.54 -51.94 3.60
C GLY A 247 -4.35 -51.00 3.78
N ALA A 248 -3.93 -50.34 2.73
CA ALA A 248 -2.81 -49.41 2.75
C ALA A 248 -3.03 -48.25 3.74
N ILE A 249 -4.26 -47.64 3.75
CA ILE A 249 -4.61 -46.59 4.70
C ILE A 249 -4.54 -47.11 6.16
N ASN A 250 -5.02 -48.32 6.42
CA ASN A 250 -4.95 -48.89 7.75
C ASN A 250 -3.50 -49.20 8.19
N THR A 251 -2.65 -49.64 7.24
CA THR A 251 -1.23 -49.84 7.51
C THR A 251 -0.53 -48.51 7.82
N ILE A 252 -0.82 -47.44 7.10
CA ILE A 252 -0.32 -46.08 7.37
C ILE A 252 -0.76 -45.62 8.77
N LYS A 253 -2.07 -45.72 9.09
CA LYS A 253 -2.60 -45.35 10.42
C LYS A 253 -1.99 -46.08 11.61
N LYS A 254 -1.47 -47.26 11.41
CA LYS A 254 -0.81 -48.03 12.48
C LYS A 254 0.67 -47.66 12.67
N ASN A 255 1.25 -47.02 11.65
CA ASN A 255 2.68 -46.66 11.63
C ASN A 255 2.92 -45.15 11.83
N ILE A 256 1.88 -44.34 11.92
CA ILE A 256 1.88 -42.96 12.39
C ILE A 256 1.36 -42.91 13.83
#